data_c5e8dc9bc55288168069d44a0da73fc6
#
_entry.id   c5e8dc9bc55288168069d44a0da73fc6
#
_cell.length_a   1.000
_cell.length_b   1.000
_cell.length_c   1.000
_cell.angle_alpha   90.00
_cell.angle_beta   90.00
_cell.angle_gamma   90.00
#
_symmetry.space_group_name_H-M   'P 1'
#
loop_
_entity.id
_entity.type
_entity.pdbx_description
1 polymer ?
#
loop_
_entity_poly.entity_id
_entity_poly.type
_entity_poly.pdbx_seq_one_letter_code
_entity_poly.pdbx_strand_id
1 'polypeptide(L)'
;MNAGPIQSATELPWLLQPMAGVRAALAGGRPPHSLLVTGLPGAGLKVFADWLIALYHCSDTARAPCGVCKSCAWNARGSHPDHYPLTPVENSKEIRIDQVRELLNQLAMTGHGGRQRSALVFPAERLNRSAANSFLKMLEEPPAGSLLVLATAAPSRLPATVRSRCLTIDLPLPAPAVSAQWLSARCGGTPESWQRVLSVTGNCPTNVCESELAAALQQTGELEADAIALAAGEREPLLLAKQWDDDRYDSRLVGLENLITKYLLQSAGTSRPHLLSAADMPKLRAMFEVLDRVRDDRLLAETPVNRRHGLTVLLTAAQAAFRSAGFAPSRDQ
;
A
#
# COMPACT_ATOMS: atom_id res chain seq x y z
N MET A 1 19.50 -9.06 -12.55
CA MET A 1 20.20 -8.07 -11.68
C MET A 1 19.12 -7.46 -10.81
N ASN A 2 19.19 -7.67 -9.49
CA ASN A 2 18.23 -7.02 -8.57
C ASN A 2 18.44 -5.51 -8.67
N ALA A 3 17.41 -4.77 -9.05
CA ALA A 3 17.40 -3.32 -8.94
C ALA A 3 17.51 -2.99 -7.44
N GLY A 4 18.45 -2.13 -7.08
CA GLY A 4 18.58 -1.65 -5.70
C GLY A 4 17.27 -0.99 -5.21
N PRO A 5 17.15 -0.73 -3.89
CA PRO A 5 15.95 -0.10 -3.33
C PRO A 5 15.65 1.25 -4.00
N ILE A 6 14.36 1.61 -4.07
CA ILE A 6 13.92 2.91 -4.59
C ILE A 6 14.40 3.99 -3.62
N GLN A 7 15.32 4.85 -4.08
CA GLN A 7 15.96 5.86 -3.23
C GLN A 7 15.26 7.23 -3.27
N SER A 8 14.48 7.48 -4.32
CA SER A 8 13.83 8.79 -4.49
C SER A 8 12.45 8.67 -5.14
N ALA A 9 11.53 9.53 -4.73
CA ALA A 9 10.21 9.65 -5.36
C ALA A 9 10.29 10.08 -6.84
N THR A 10 11.38 10.71 -7.27
CA THR A 10 11.60 11.08 -8.68
C THR A 10 11.82 9.88 -9.60
N GLU A 11 12.14 8.72 -9.04
CA GLU A 11 12.24 7.46 -9.78
C GLU A 11 10.87 6.86 -10.13
N LEU A 12 9.79 7.41 -9.56
CA LEU A 12 8.41 6.95 -9.73
C LEU A 12 7.64 7.97 -10.60
N PRO A 13 7.49 7.72 -11.92
CA PRO A 13 6.91 8.70 -12.86
C PRO A 13 5.51 9.19 -12.46
N TRP A 14 4.70 8.33 -11.84
CA TRP A 14 3.35 8.67 -11.41
C TRP A 14 3.29 9.61 -10.20
N LEU A 15 4.40 9.81 -9.49
CA LEU A 15 4.50 10.75 -8.35
C LEU A 15 4.90 12.16 -8.78
N LEU A 16 5.34 12.38 -10.01
CA LEU A 16 5.80 13.69 -10.48
C LEU A 16 4.71 14.76 -10.38
N GLN A 17 3.46 14.43 -10.72
CA GLN A 17 2.34 15.35 -10.62
C GLN A 17 2.00 15.71 -9.16
N PRO A 18 1.81 14.78 -8.21
CA PRO A 18 1.66 15.09 -6.80
C PRO A 18 2.81 15.91 -6.24
N MET A 19 4.06 15.60 -6.62
CA MET A 19 5.24 16.35 -6.21
C MET A 19 5.19 17.82 -6.70
N ALA A 20 4.80 18.03 -7.94
CA ALA A 20 4.64 19.38 -8.49
C ALA A 20 3.55 20.18 -7.76
N GLY A 21 2.40 19.53 -7.44
CA GLY A 21 1.32 20.13 -6.67
C GLY A 21 1.77 20.58 -5.27
N VAL A 22 2.52 19.72 -4.57
CA VAL A 22 3.08 20.08 -3.25
C VAL A 22 4.06 21.24 -3.33
N ARG A 23 4.97 21.25 -4.31
CA ARG A 23 5.90 22.37 -4.51
C ARG A 23 5.18 23.69 -4.76
N ALA A 24 4.13 23.67 -5.58
CA ALA A 24 3.32 24.85 -5.87
C ALA A 24 2.60 25.35 -4.60
N ALA A 25 2.04 24.46 -3.78
CA ALA A 25 1.39 24.79 -2.52
C ALA A 25 2.38 25.42 -1.51
N LEU A 26 3.59 24.89 -1.42
CA LEU A 26 4.64 25.43 -0.53
C LEU A 26 5.15 26.81 -0.99
N ALA A 27 5.22 27.06 -2.30
CA ALA A 27 5.59 28.37 -2.85
C ALA A 27 4.58 29.47 -2.53
N GLY A 28 3.32 29.13 -2.20
CA GLY A 28 2.26 30.06 -1.78
C GLY A 28 2.43 30.68 -0.38
N GLY A 29 3.51 30.38 0.34
CA GLY A 29 3.93 31.09 1.57
C GLY A 29 3.31 30.61 2.89
N ARG A 30 2.42 29.61 2.88
CA ARG A 30 1.88 28.96 4.09
C ARG A 30 2.01 27.45 3.97
N PRO A 31 3.16 26.87 4.35
CA PRO A 31 3.30 25.41 4.33
C PRO A 31 2.26 24.78 5.28
N PRO A 32 1.54 23.76 4.84
CA PRO A 32 0.65 23.00 5.72
C PRO A 32 1.47 22.36 6.83
N HIS A 33 0.97 22.45 8.06
CA HIS A 33 1.61 21.85 9.23
C HIS A 33 1.27 20.37 9.41
N SER A 34 0.19 19.90 8.76
CA SER A 34 -0.29 18.52 8.88
C SER A 34 -0.76 17.99 7.53
N LEU A 35 -0.12 16.93 7.08
CA LEU A 35 -0.39 16.28 5.80
C LEU A 35 -0.86 14.84 6.05
N LEU A 36 -1.88 14.42 5.32
CA LEU A 36 -2.30 13.03 5.22
C LEU A 36 -2.03 12.54 3.80
N VAL A 37 -1.01 11.70 3.66
CA VAL A 37 -0.69 11.05 2.38
C VAL A 37 -1.43 9.73 2.30
N THR A 38 -2.29 9.58 1.31
CA THR A 38 -3.06 8.37 1.06
C THR A 38 -2.69 7.77 -0.29
N GLY A 39 -2.86 6.47 -0.43
CA GLY A 39 -2.59 5.77 -1.68
C GLY A 39 -2.64 4.26 -1.46
N LEU A 40 -2.84 3.52 -2.54
CA LEU A 40 -2.83 2.06 -2.46
C LEU A 40 -1.41 1.51 -2.17
N PRO A 41 -1.30 0.30 -1.59
CA PRO A 41 -0.02 -0.37 -1.44
C PRO A 41 0.71 -0.43 -2.78
N GLY A 42 2.02 -0.19 -2.79
CA GLY A 42 2.79 -0.19 -4.04
C GLY A 42 2.74 1.09 -4.87
N ALA A 43 1.95 2.10 -4.49
CA ALA A 43 1.97 3.42 -5.12
C ALA A 43 3.19 4.29 -4.75
N GLY A 44 3.99 3.86 -3.77
CA GLY A 44 5.17 4.60 -3.31
C GLY A 44 4.91 5.53 -2.14
N LEU A 45 3.93 5.20 -1.26
CA LEU A 45 3.54 6.02 -0.09
C LEU A 45 4.74 6.46 0.75
N LYS A 46 5.56 5.50 1.21
CA LYS A 46 6.71 5.81 2.06
C LYS A 46 7.74 6.67 1.34
N VAL A 47 8.05 6.34 0.10
CA VAL A 47 9.02 7.08 -0.72
C VAL A 47 8.58 8.53 -0.94
N PHE A 48 7.29 8.75 -1.17
CA PHE A 48 6.71 10.09 -1.28
C PHE A 48 6.75 10.86 0.05
N ALA A 49 6.41 10.19 1.16
CA ALA A 49 6.47 10.80 2.48
C ALA A 49 7.90 11.19 2.89
N ASP A 50 8.89 10.32 2.61
CA ASP A 50 10.31 10.62 2.82
C ASP A 50 10.77 11.80 1.95
N TRP A 51 10.30 11.89 0.70
CA TRP A 51 10.56 13.03 -0.17
C TRP A 51 9.96 14.33 0.39
N LEU A 52 8.74 14.30 0.97
CA LEU A 52 8.14 15.47 1.65
C LEU A 52 9.01 15.96 2.82
N ILE A 53 9.52 15.04 3.62
CA ILE A 53 10.41 15.36 4.73
C ILE A 53 11.72 15.99 4.21
N ALA A 54 12.31 15.42 3.17
CA ALA A 54 13.52 15.95 2.55
C ALA A 54 13.28 17.32 1.93
N LEU A 55 12.12 17.53 1.28
CA LEU A 55 11.69 18.83 0.75
C LEU A 55 11.59 19.89 1.86
N TYR A 56 10.95 19.53 2.98
CA TYR A 56 10.73 20.42 4.11
C TYR A 56 12.03 20.88 4.79
N HIS A 57 12.99 19.98 4.95
CA HIS A 57 14.26 20.26 5.62
C HIS A 57 15.37 20.82 4.70
N CYS A 58 15.14 20.86 3.40
CA CYS A 58 16.16 21.28 2.44
C CYS A 58 16.51 22.76 2.62
N SER A 59 17.82 23.07 2.69
CA SER A 59 18.29 24.44 2.79
C SER A 59 18.23 25.24 1.47
N ASP A 60 18.15 24.54 0.33
CA ASP A 60 17.98 25.13 -1.00
C ASP A 60 16.51 25.07 -1.41
N THR A 61 15.75 26.11 -1.08
CA THR A 61 14.31 26.16 -1.35
C THR A 61 13.97 26.14 -2.84
N ALA A 62 14.87 26.61 -3.70
CA ALA A 62 14.64 26.69 -5.14
C ALA A 62 14.70 25.30 -5.81
N ARG A 63 15.56 24.42 -5.32
CA ARG A 63 15.80 23.06 -5.87
C ARG A 63 15.43 21.93 -4.90
N ALA A 64 14.65 22.24 -3.86
CA ALA A 64 14.35 21.30 -2.79
C ALA A 64 13.54 20.06 -3.30
N PRO A 65 13.89 18.85 -2.81
CA PRO A 65 15.14 18.52 -2.13
C PRO A 65 16.32 18.52 -3.10
N CYS A 66 17.41 19.22 -2.75
CA CYS A 66 18.58 19.40 -3.64
C CYS A 66 19.51 18.16 -3.70
N GLY A 67 19.39 17.21 -2.78
CA GLY A 67 20.20 16.00 -2.69
C GLY A 67 21.64 16.21 -2.15
N VAL A 68 22.13 17.44 -2.09
CA VAL A 68 23.54 17.72 -1.76
C VAL A 68 23.76 18.47 -0.45
N CYS A 69 22.77 19.18 0.07
CA CYS A 69 22.92 19.88 1.34
C CYS A 69 22.97 18.88 2.53
N LYS A 70 23.45 19.39 3.67
CA LYS A 70 23.64 18.58 4.88
C LYS A 70 22.34 17.90 5.35
N SER A 71 21.20 18.62 5.29
CA SER A 71 19.89 18.09 5.63
C SER A 71 19.46 16.98 4.67
N CYS A 72 19.63 17.14 3.36
CA CYS A 72 19.35 16.09 2.39
C CYS A 72 20.22 14.85 2.61
N ALA A 73 21.51 15.04 2.92
CA ALA A 73 22.40 13.92 3.23
C ALA A 73 22.00 13.17 4.52
N TRP A 74 21.51 13.87 5.54
CA TRP A 74 21.00 13.25 6.76
C TRP A 74 19.67 12.50 6.50
N ASN A 75 18.75 13.10 5.74
CA ASN A 75 17.49 12.45 5.38
C ASN A 75 17.73 11.15 4.58
N ALA A 76 18.65 11.18 3.61
CA ALA A 76 19.01 10.00 2.83
C ALA A 76 19.58 8.84 3.67
N ARG A 77 20.18 9.14 4.82
CA ARG A 77 20.70 8.15 5.78
C ARG A 77 19.70 7.80 6.89
N GLY A 78 18.52 8.41 6.92
CA GLY A 78 17.54 8.24 8.00
C GLY A 78 18.00 8.77 9.36
N SER A 79 18.96 9.73 9.38
CA SER A 79 19.62 10.23 10.61
C SER A 79 19.45 11.73 10.82
N HIS A 80 18.41 12.35 10.25
CA HIS A 80 18.18 13.78 10.42
C HIS A 80 17.80 14.10 11.88
N PRO A 81 18.50 14.99 12.60
CA PRO A 81 18.31 15.21 14.04
C PRO A 81 16.97 15.82 14.40
N ASP A 82 16.32 16.54 13.48
CA ASP A 82 15.03 17.19 13.67
C ASP A 82 13.89 16.46 12.92
N HIS A 83 14.10 15.17 12.52
CA HIS A 83 13.09 14.32 11.94
C HIS A 83 12.83 13.10 12.84
N TYR A 84 11.56 12.88 13.16
CA TYR A 84 11.11 11.84 14.09
C TYR A 84 10.19 10.85 13.38
N PRO A 85 10.70 9.71 12.90
CA PRO A 85 9.87 8.65 12.34
C PRO A 85 9.13 7.91 13.46
N LEU A 86 7.85 7.66 13.27
CA LEU A 86 7.01 6.88 14.17
C LEU A 86 6.46 5.67 13.45
N THR A 87 6.92 4.51 13.86
CA THR A 87 6.51 3.19 13.35
C THR A 87 6.11 2.29 14.51
N PRO A 88 5.37 1.18 14.27
CA PRO A 88 5.18 0.16 15.29
C PRO A 88 6.54 -0.33 15.83
N VAL A 89 6.63 -0.58 17.13
CA VAL A 89 7.82 -1.20 17.74
C VAL A 89 7.93 -2.67 17.33
N GLU A 90 9.14 -3.23 17.43
CA GLU A 90 9.35 -4.66 17.20
C GLU A 90 8.35 -5.50 18.01
N ASN A 91 7.78 -6.52 17.37
CA ASN A 91 6.74 -7.40 17.90
C ASN A 91 5.40 -6.74 18.24
N SER A 92 5.15 -5.50 17.79
CA SER A 92 3.85 -4.84 17.88
C SER A 92 3.32 -4.51 16.49
N LYS A 93 2.03 -4.77 16.29
CA LYS A 93 1.33 -4.36 15.06
C LYS A 93 0.71 -2.96 15.18
N GLU A 94 0.77 -2.34 16.36
CA GLU A 94 0.15 -1.07 16.65
C GLU A 94 1.15 -0.02 17.13
N ILE A 95 0.87 1.23 16.78
CA ILE A 95 1.50 2.41 17.35
C ILE A 95 0.70 2.82 18.59
N ARG A 96 1.36 2.80 19.75
CA ARG A 96 0.73 3.04 21.05
C ARG A 96 0.79 4.50 21.46
N ILE A 97 -0.08 4.89 22.38
CA ILE A 97 -0.19 6.25 22.89
C ILE A 97 1.12 6.80 23.48
N ASP A 98 1.92 5.96 24.15
CA ASP A 98 3.16 6.41 24.79
C ASP A 98 4.22 6.83 23.75
N GLN A 99 4.28 6.11 22.60
CA GLN A 99 5.13 6.50 21.48
C GLN A 99 4.72 7.86 20.90
N VAL A 100 3.40 8.09 20.80
CA VAL A 100 2.87 9.38 20.32
C VAL A 100 3.16 10.50 21.30
N ARG A 101 3.01 10.28 22.60
CA ARG A 101 3.33 11.28 23.63
C ARG A 101 4.80 11.68 23.59
N GLU A 102 5.69 10.71 23.46
CA GLU A 102 7.14 10.97 23.32
C GLU A 102 7.41 11.81 22.06
N LEU A 103 6.84 11.43 20.92
CA LEU A 103 6.94 12.20 19.67
C LEU A 103 6.46 13.64 19.85
N LEU A 104 5.30 13.85 20.47
CA LEU A 104 4.73 15.17 20.70
C LEU A 104 5.64 16.04 21.60
N ASN A 105 6.25 15.43 22.63
CA ASN A 105 7.23 16.13 23.48
C ASN A 105 8.46 16.56 22.65
N GLN A 106 8.99 15.68 21.80
CA GLN A 106 10.12 15.99 20.94
C GLN A 106 9.78 17.11 19.92
N LEU A 107 8.57 17.12 19.36
CA LEU A 107 8.11 18.19 18.47
C LEU A 107 7.83 19.50 19.20
N ALA A 108 7.50 19.49 20.47
CA ALA A 108 7.27 20.68 21.30
C ALA A 108 8.55 21.38 21.76
N MET A 109 9.69 20.66 21.82
CA MET A 109 10.99 21.27 22.17
C MET A 109 11.45 22.24 21.10
N THR A 110 12.38 23.14 21.37
CA THR A 110 13.04 23.98 20.37
C THR A 110 14.04 23.14 19.57
N GLY A 111 13.95 23.16 18.24
CA GLY A 111 14.86 22.41 17.36
C GLY A 111 16.32 22.87 17.52
N HIS A 112 17.25 22.00 17.15
CA HIS A 112 18.69 22.31 17.18
C HIS A 112 19.00 23.52 16.26
N GLY A 113 19.27 24.69 16.87
CA GLY A 113 19.56 25.92 16.15
C GLY A 113 18.33 26.64 15.56
N GLY A 114 17.12 26.49 16.17
CA GLY A 114 15.89 27.18 15.70
C GLY A 114 15.31 26.60 14.39
N ARG A 115 15.67 25.37 14.04
CA ARG A 115 15.28 24.70 12.80
C ARG A 115 13.88 24.10 12.86
N GLN A 116 13.33 23.89 11.66
CA GLN A 116 12.07 23.20 11.43
C GLN A 116 12.17 21.73 11.87
N ARG A 117 11.09 21.19 12.44
CA ARG A 117 10.98 19.79 12.86
C ARG A 117 9.89 19.08 12.10
N SER A 118 10.08 17.80 11.90
CA SER A 118 9.09 16.99 11.24
C SER A 118 8.90 15.63 11.93
N ALA A 119 7.69 15.10 11.78
CA ALA A 119 7.39 13.72 12.12
C ALA A 119 6.74 13.01 10.93
N LEU A 120 7.10 11.75 10.75
CA LEU A 120 6.45 10.84 9.81
C LEU A 120 5.86 9.66 10.56
N VAL A 121 4.54 9.53 10.53
CA VAL A 121 3.81 8.37 11.06
C VAL A 121 3.50 7.42 9.92
N PHE A 122 4.11 6.24 9.91
CA PHE A 122 3.91 5.23 8.86
C PHE A 122 4.07 3.80 9.40
N PRO A 123 3.12 2.90 9.11
CA PRO A 123 1.80 3.14 8.50
C PRO A 123 0.84 3.78 9.52
N ALA A 124 0.17 4.88 9.15
CA ALA A 124 -0.66 5.63 10.11
C ALA A 124 -1.94 4.89 10.53
N GLU A 125 -2.44 3.93 9.74
CA GLU A 125 -3.54 3.04 10.10
C GLU A 125 -3.23 2.09 11.26
N ARG A 126 -1.97 2.03 11.71
CA ARG A 126 -1.53 1.26 12.88
C ARG A 126 -1.65 2.06 14.19
N LEU A 127 -2.06 3.31 14.13
CA LEU A 127 -2.41 4.08 15.32
C LEU A 127 -3.64 3.47 15.99
N ASN A 128 -3.51 3.06 17.25
CA ASN A 128 -4.70 2.72 18.00
C ASN A 128 -5.53 3.99 18.31
N ARG A 129 -6.79 3.82 18.72
CA ARG A 129 -7.72 4.94 18.90
C ARG A 129 -7.20 5.99 19.90
N SER A 130 -6.56 5.57 20.98
CA SER A 130 -6.02 6.47 22.00
C SER A 130 -4.81 7.24 21.46
N ALA A 131 -3.92 6.58 20.70
CA ALA A 131 -2.79 7.21 20.02
C ALA A 131 -3.25 8.25 19.00
N ALA A 132 -4.23 7.90 18.15
CA ALA A 132 -4.81 8.82 17.17
C ALA A 132 -5.43 10.07 17.83
N ASN A 133 -6.16 9.89 18.93
CA ASN A 133 -6.74 11.02 19.69
C ASN A 133 -5.67 11.93 20.29
N SER A 134 -4.51 11.42 20.66
CA SER A 134 -3.41 12.22 21.21
C SER A 134 -2.85 13.25 20.23
N PHE A 135 -3.01 13.03 18.91
CA PHE A 135 -2.61 14.01 17.91
C PHE A 135 -3.55 15.20 17.77
N LEU A 136 -4.81 15.11 18.23
CA LEU A 136 -5.84 16.12 17.92
C LEU A 136 -5.43 17.53 18.37
N LYS A 137 -4.86 17.68 19.56
CA LYS A 137 -4.40 18.99 20.05
C LYS A 137 -3.31 19.57 19.17
N MET A 138 -2.33 18.75 18.75
CA MET A 138 -1.25 19.20 17.87
C MET A 138 -1.74 19.53 16.47
N LEU A 139 -2.76 18.81 15.98
CA LEU A 139 -3.37 19.07 14.66
C LEU A 139 -4.15 20.38 14.64
N GLU A 140 -4.72 20.81 15.78
CA GLU A 140 -5.42 22.08 15.94
C GLU A 140 -4.47 23.25 16.20
N GLU A 141 -3.47 23.04 17.05
CA GLU A 141 -2.51 24.05 17.48
C GLU A 141 -1.07 23.55 17.30
N PRO A 142 -0.58 23.48 16.04
CA PRO A 142 0.75 22.95 15.77
C PRO A 142 1.85 23.87 16.30
N PRO A 143 2.92 23.32 16.90
CA PRO A 143 4.10 24.11 17.25
C PRO A 143 4.69 24.79 16.01
N ALA A 144 5.13 26.04 16.17
CA ALA A 144 5.73 26.81 15.07
C ALA A 144 6.93 26.06 14.46
N GLY A 145 6.96 25.99 13.13
CA GLY A 145 8.02 25.27 12.40
C GLY A 145 7.96 23.74 12.54
N SER A 146 6.81 23.16 12.85
CA SER A 146 6.61 21.71 12.84
C SER A 146 5.81 21.25 11.61
N LEU A 147 6.17 20.08 11.08
CA LEU A 147 5.44 19.36 10.03
C LEU A 147 5.11 17.95 10.51
N LEU A 148 3.82 17.59 10.53
CA LEU A 148 3.36 16.23 10.76
C LEU A 148 2.89 15.62 9.44
N VAL A 149 3.46 14.48 9.06
CA VAL A 149 3.05 13.69 7.92
C VAL A 149 2.50 12.35 8.42
N LEU A 150 1.24 12.10 8.12
CA LEU A 150 0.58 10.80 8.31
C LEU A 150 0.51 10.12 6.95
N ALA A 151 1.07 8.93 6.79
CA ALA A 151 0.99 8.18 5.53
C ALA A 151 0.27 6.85 5.74
N THR A 152 -0.76 6.56 4.94
CA THR A 152 -1.66 5.42 5.13
C THR A 152 -2.17 4.84 3.81
N ALA A 153 -2.23 3.51 3.75
CA ALA A 153 -2.93 2.79 2.68
C ALA A 153 -4.41 2.53 3.00
N ALA A 154 -4.82 2.75 4.24
CA ALA A 154 -6.19 2.50 4.71
C ALA A 154 -6.75 3.72 5.47
N PRO A 155 -7.05 4.84 4.78
CA PRO A 155 -7.48 6.08 5.43
C PRO A 155 -8.79 5.93 6.21
N SER A 156 -9.64 4.97 5.86
CA SER A 156 -10.88 4.67 6.60
C SER A 156 -10.64 4.16 8.02
N ARG A 157 -9.47 3.58 8.31
CA ARG A 157 -9.06 3.14 9.67
C ARG A 157 -8.66 4.30 10.58
N LEU A 158 -8.33 5.45 10.03
CA LEU A 158 -8.06 6.65 10.82
C LEU A 158 -9.37 7.32 11.25
N PRO A 159 -9.47 7.82 12.50
CA PRO A 159 -10.63 8.59 12.95
C PRO A 159 -10.92 9.78 12.03
N ALA A 160 -12.20 10.04 11.76
CA ALA A 160 -12.62 11.18 10.95
C ALA A 160 -12.11 12.52 11.52
N THR A 161 -11.99 12.60 12.85
CA THR A 161 -11.46 13.76 13.57
C THR A 161 -9.99 14.08 13.25
N VAL A 162 -9.17 13.06 12.98
CA VAL A 162 -7.79 13.22 12.53
C VAL A 162 -7.77 13.62 11.06
N ARG A 163 -8.52 12.88 10.22
CA ARG A 163 -8.56 13.12 8.76
C ARG A 163 -9.01 14.54 8.41
N SER A 164 -10.02 15.06 9.11
CA SER A 164 -10.57 16.40 8.84
C SER A 164 -9.63 17.55 9.18
N ARG A 165 -8.54 17.30 9.91
CA ARG A 165 -7.54 18.29 10.32
C ARG A 165 -6.23 18.21 9.54
N CYS A 166 -6.15 17.30 8.58
CA CYS A 166 -5.00 17.15 7.71
C CYS A 166 -5.32 17.58 6.28
N LEU A 167 -4.38 18.24 5.61
CA LEU A 167 -4.46 18.40 4.17
C LEU A 167 -4.15 17.05 3.52
N THR A 168 -5.11 16.52 2.78
CA THR A 168 -4.96 15.20 2.14
C THR A 168 -4.27 15.32 0.80
N ILE A 169 -3.31 14.43 0.55
CA ILE A 169 -2.62 14.23 -0.72
C ILE A 169 -2.86 12.78 -1.13
N ASP A 170 -3.68 12.60 -2.17
CA ASP A 170 -3.96 11.28 -2.70
C ASP A 170 -2.93 10.93 -3.79
N LEU A 171 -2.20 9.83 -3.58
CA LEU A 171 -1.25 9.33 -4.55
C LEU A 171 -1.97 8.46 -5.59
N PRO A 172 -1.80 8.75 -6.88
CA PRO A 172 -2.41 7.96 -7.93
C PRO A 172 -1.76 6.57 -8.01
N LEU A 173 -2.58 5.56 -8.26
CA LEU A 173 -2.06 4.29 -8.72
C LEU A 173 -1.70 4.42 -10.20
N PRO A 174 -0.47 4.03 -10.62
CA PRO A 174 -0.10 4.10 -12.04
C PRO A 174 -0.97 3.15 -12.87
N ALA A 175 -1.20 3.50 -14.14
CA ALA A 175 -1.82 2.55 -15.07
C ALA A 175 -0.94 1.29 -15.20
N PRO A 176 -1.52 0.07 -15.35
CA PRO A 176 -0.75 -1.18 -15.42
C PRO A 176 0.36 -1.17 -16.49
N ALA A 177 0.12 -0.52 -17.63
CA ALA A 177 1.13 -0.37 -18.68
C ALA A 177 2.32 0.50 -18.24
N VAL A 178 2.07 1.58 -17.48
CA VAL A 178 3.12 2.45 -16.93
C VAL A 178 3.94 1.71 -15.89
N SER A 179 3.28 0.96 -15.01
CA SER A 179 3.92 0.09 -14.01
C SER A 179 4.84 -0.94 -14.65
N ALA A 180 4.34 -1.63 -15.68
CA ALA A 180 5.08 -2.68 -16.39
C ALA A 180 6.29 -2.12 -17.16
N GLN A 181 6.15 -0.99 -17.84
CA GLN A 181 7.26 -0.31 -18.51
C GLN A 181 8.33 0.13 -17.51
N TRP A 182 7.93 0.71 -16.38
CA TRP A 182 8.85 1.13 -15.33
C TRP A 182 9.61 -0.06 -14.73
N LEU A 183 8.91 -1.17 -14.44
CA LEU A 183 9.53 -2.39 -13.93
C LEU A 183 10.50 -3.00 -14.95
N SER A 184 10.11 -3.07 -16.22
CA SER A 184 10.96 -3.56 -17.30
C SER A 184 12.26 -2.75 -17.44
N ALA A 185 12.16 -1.42 -17.39
CA ALA A 185 13.31 -0.53 -17.45
C ALA A 185 14.22 -0.66 -16.22
N ARG A 186 13.67 -0.90 -15.03
CA ARG A 186 14.42 -0.94 -13.77
C ARG A 186 14.96 -2.33 -13.44
N CYS A 187 14.14 -3.37 -13.60
CA CYS A 187 14.41 -4.73 -13.15
C CYS A 187 14.75 -5.68 -14.30
N GLY A 188 14.68 -5.21 -15.56
CA GLY A 188 14.83 -6.04 -16.76
C GLY A 188 13.55 -6.83 -17.07
N GLY A 189 13.62 -7.72 -18.07
CA GLY A 189 12.45 -8.44 -18.58
C GLY A 189 11.62 -7.62 -19.54
N THR A 190 10.47 -8.17 -19.97
CA THR A 190 9.55 -7.50 -20.90
C THR A 190 8.38 -6.88 -20.18
N PRO A 191 7.77 -5.80 -20.68
CA PRO A 191 6.56 -5.22 -20.11
C PRO A 191 5.41 -6.23 -19.98
N GLU A 192 5.25 -7.15 -20.93
CA GLU A 192 4.20 -8.18 -20.94
C GLU A 192 4.37 -9.14 -19.74
N SER A 193 5.62 -9.57 -19.47
CA SER A 193 5.92 -10.41 -18.30
C SER A 193 5.55 -9.70 -17.00
N TRP A 194 5.86 -8.42 -16.90
CA TRP A 194 5.50 -7.63 -15.73
C TRP A 194 4.00 -7.34 -15.63
N GLN A 195 3.30 -7.14 -16.76
CA GLN A 195 1.84 -7.02 -16.75
C GLN A 195 1.17 -8.26 -16.18
N ARG A 196 1.66 -9.46 -16.52
CA ARG A 196 1.16 -10.70 -15.94
C ARG A 196 1.36 -10.75 -14.43
N VAL A 197 2.54 -10.42 -13.92
CA VAL A 197 2.82 -10.34 -12.47
C VAL A 197 1.89 -9.33 -11.81
N LEU A 198 1.78 -8.11 -12.36
CA LEU A 198 0.95 -7.04 -11.80
C LEU A 198 -0.55 -7.38 -11.79
N SER A 199 -1.02 -8.18 -12.75
CA SER A 199 -2.44 -8.62 -12.79
C SER A 199 -2.82 -9.47 -11.57
N VAL A 200 -1.86 -10.13 -10.96
CA VAL A 200 -2.05 -10.98 -9.77
C VAL A 200 -1.66 -10.24 -8.49
N THR A 201 -0.60 -9.42 -8.52
CA THR A 201 -0.13 -8.68 -7.33
C THR A 201 -0.90 -7.39 -7.06
N GLY A 202 -1.92 -7.04 -7.86
CA GLY A 202 -2.77 -5.87 -7.65
C GLY A 202 -2.17 -4.55 -8.12
N ASN A 203 -1.32 -4.59 -9.14
CA ASN A 203 -0.64 -3.42 -9.70
C ASN A 203 0.14 -2.62 -8.65
N CYS A 204 0.91 -3.33 -7.83
CA CYS A 204 1.76 -2.76 -6.78
C CYS A 204 3.24 -2.71 -7.22
N PRO A 205 3.64 -1.81 -8.15
CA PRO A 205 4.96 -1.87 -8.79
C PRO A 205 6.13 -1.73 -7.81
N THR A 206 6.01 -0.89 -6.77
CA THR A 206 7.11 -0.74 -5.81
C THR A 206 7.34 -1.98 -4.96
N ASN A 207 6.27 -2.76 -4.68
CA ASN A 207 6.38 -3.98 -3.88
C ASN A 207 7.04 -5.13 -4.68
N VAL A 208 6.75 -5.22 -5.99
CA VAL A 208 7.33 -6.28 -6.83
C VAL A 208 8.70 -5.93 -7.38
N CYS A 209 9.11 -4.67 -7.35
CA CYS A 209 10.41 -4.21 -7.84
C CYS A 209 11.59 -4.84 -7.06
N GLU A 210 11.39 -5.22 -5.80
CA GLU A 210 12.39 -5.88 -4.96
C GLU A 210 12.52 -7.39 -5.26
N SER A 211 11.55 -7.95 -6.00
CA SER A 211 11.51 -9.36 -6.36
C SER A 211 12.24 -9.62 -7.69
N GLU A 212 12.88 -10.78 -7.81
CA GLU A 212 13.34 -11.24 -9.11
C GLU A 212 12.18 -11.60 -10.01
N LEU A 213 12.22 -11.20 -11.29
CA LEU A 213 11.12 -11.45 -12.25
C LEU A 213 10.79 -12.96 -12.34
N ALA A 214 11.81 -13.81 -12.35
CA ALA A 214 11.61 -15.27 -12.43
C ALA A 214 10.83 -15.79 -11.21
N ALA A 215 11.19 -15.34 -10.01
CA ALA A 215 10.48 -15.72 -8.78
C ALA A 215 9.04 -15.17 -8.75
N ALA A 216 8.85 -13.93 -9.19
CA ALA A 216 7.53 -13.31 -9.27
C ALA A 216 6.62 -14.03 -10.27
N LEU A 217 7.12 -14.41 -11.45
CA LEU A 217 6.39 -15.20 -12.45
C LEU A 217 6.06 -16.61 -11.95
N GLN A 218 7.01 -17.26 -11.25
CA GLN A 218 6.77 -18.57 -10.65
C GLN A 218 5.66 -18.48 -9.60
N GLN A 219 5.69 -17.54 -8.68
CA GLN A 219 4.66 -17.35 -7.65
C GLN A 219 3.29 -17.06 -8.27
N THR A 220 3.25 -16.23 -9.32
CA THR A 220 2.02 -15.95 -10.07
C THR A 220 1.47 -17.22 -10.70
N GLY A 221 2.33 -18.02 -11.37
CA GLY A 221 1.92 -19.29 -11.98
C GLY A 221 1.46 -20.34 -10.98
N GLU A 222 2.10 -20.43 -9.82
CA GLU A 222 1.68 -21.34 -8.72
C GLU A 222 0.27 -20.97 -8.24
N LEU A 223 -0.01 -19.69 -8.00
CA LEU A 223 -1.31 -19.24 -7.54
C LEU A 223 -2.42 -19.47 -8.58
N GLU A 224 -2.14 -19.17 -9.86
CA GLU A 224 -3.07 -19.42 -10.96
C GLU A 224 -3.37 -20.93 -11.07
N ALA A 225 -2.34 -21.77 -10.98
CA ALA A 225 -2.49 -23.23 -11.02
C ALA A 225 -3.30 -23.75 -9.82
N ASP A 226 -3.05 -23.25 -8.62
CA ASP A 226 -3.81 -23.61 -7.42
C ASP A 226 -5.29 -23.22 -7.55
N ALA A 227 -5.59 -22.01 -8.07
CA ALA A 227 -6.96 -21.55 -8.30
C ALA A 227 -7.69 -22.41 -9.35
N ILE A 228 -7.03 -22.80 -10.45
CA ILE A 228 -7.57 -23.67 -11.48
C ILE A 228 -7.84 -25.07 -10.93
N ALA A 229 -6.88 -25.67 -10.23
CA ALA A 229 -7.01 -27.01 -9.66
C ALA A 229 -8.10 -27.05 -8.56
N LEU A 230 -8.25 -25.95 -7.79
CA LEU A 230 -9.34 -25.80 -6.84
C LEU A 230 -10.70 -25.74 -7.54
N ALA A 231 -10.82 -24.98 -8.62
CA ALA A 231 -12.03 -24.89 -9.44
C ALA A 231 -12.41 -26.24 -10.07
N ALA A 232 -11.43 -26.98 -10.58
CA ALA A 232 -11.62 -28.33 -11.15
C ALA A 232 -11.96 -29.36 -10.06
N GLY A 233 -11.65 -29.10 -8.79
CA GLY A 233 -11.78 -30.04 -7.68
C GLY A 233 -10.66 -31.05 -7.59
N GLU A 234 -9.56 -30.79 -8.25
CA GLU A 234 -8.34 -31.62 -8.23
C GLU A 234 -7.52 -31.34 -6.96
N ARG A 235 -7.74 -30.20 -6.30
CA ARG A 235 -7.15 -29.88 -5.01
C ARG A 235 -8.21 -29.77 -3.92
N GLU A 236 -7.93 -30.40 -2.80
CA GLU A 236 -8.77 -30.34 -1.60
C GLU A 236 -8.50 -29.03 -0.83
N PRO A 237 -9.54 -28.23 -0.49
CA PRO A 237 -9.38 -26.95 0.23
C PRO A 237 -8.56 -27.05 1.51
N LEU A 238 -8.72 -28.13 2.29
CA LEU A 238 -7.99 -28.35 3.54
C LEU A 238 -6.48 -28.55 3.31
N LEU A 239 -6.10 -29.29 2.28
CA LEU A 239 -4.70 -29.51 1.94
C LEU A 239 -4.05 -28.24 1.40
N LEU A 240 -4.80 -27.51 0.56
CA LEU A 240 -4.34 -26.23 0.03
C LEU A 240 -4.20 -25.17 1.13
N ALA A 241 -5.13 -25.11 2.08
CA ALA A 241 -5.05 -24.22 3.25
C ALA A 241 -3.80 -24.50 4.10
N LYS A 242 -3.44 -25.78 4.28
CA LYS A 242 -2.22 -26.17 4.98
C LYS A 242 -0.95 -25.70 4.25
N GLN A 243 -0.97 -25.74 2.91
CA GLN A 243 0.15 -25.31 2.08
C GLN A 243 0.28 -23.78 2.04
N TRP A 244 -0.85 -23.06 2.10
CA TRP A 244 -0.89 -21.60 2.06
C TRP A 244 -0.62 -20.93 3.42
N ASP A 245 -0.62 -21.69 4.51
CA ASP A 245 -0.35 -21.20 5.87
C ASP A 245 1.18 -21.05 6.09
N ASP A 246 1.80 -20.21 5.28
CA ASP A 246 3.23 -19.87 5.31
C ASP A 246 3.45 -18.33 5.28
N ASP A 247 4.70 -17.91 5.12
CA ASP A 247 5.08 -16.50 5.06
C ASP A 247 4.47 -15.75 3.85
N ARG A 248 3.99 -16.46 2.84
CA ARG A 248 3.33 -15.91 1.65
C ARG A 248 1.81 -15.79 1.78
N TYR A 249 1.26 -16.04 2.96
CA TYR A 249 -0.18 -15.99 3.23
C TYR A 249 -0.83 -14.72 2.69
N ASP A 250 -0.35 -13.54 3.10
CA ASP A 250 -0.95 -12.26 2.70
C ASP A 250 -0.85 -12.02 1.19
N SER A 251 0.29 -12.37 0.57
CA SER A 251 0.48 -12.22 -0.87
C SER A 251 -0.44 -13.13 -1.70
N ARG A 252 -0.70 -14.36 -1.21
CA ARG A 252 -1.64 -15.27 -1.84
C ARG A 252 -3.09 -14.80 -1.74
N LEU A 253 -3.49 -14.23 -0.60
CA LEU A 253 -4.82 -13.64 -0.46
C LEU A 253 -5.01 -12.43 -1.38
N VAL A 254 -4.01 -11.55 -1.48
CA VAL A 254 -4.01 -10.43 -2.45
C VAL A 254 -4.14 -10.96 -3.87
N GLY A 255 -3.36 -11.98 -4.22
CA GLY A 255 -3.42 -12.59 -5.55
C GLY A 255 -4.77 -13.23 -5.85
N LEU A 256 -5.37 -13.93 -4.88
CA LEU A 256 -6.70 -14.52 -5.03
C LEU A 256 -7.77 -13.43 -5.21
N GLU A 257 -7.72 -12.35 -4.42
CA GLU A 257 -8.60 -11.18 -4.57
C GLU A 257 -8.53 -10.61 -6.00
N ASN A 258 -7.32 -10.44 -6.53
CA ASN A 258 -7.10 -9.89 -7.86
C ASN A 258 -7.56 -10.82 -8.98
N LEU A 259 -7.31 -12.12 -8.85
CA LEU A 259 -7.80 -13.13 -9.80
C LEU A 259 -9.34 -13.15 -9.86
N ILE A 260 -10.01 -13.10 -8.72
CA ILE A 260 -11.47 -13.03 -8.64
C ILE A 260 -11.97 -11.73 -9.25
N THR A 261 -11.36 -10.61 -8.91
CA THR A 261 -11.73 -9.29 -9.44
C THR A 261 -11.57 -9.24 -10.97
N LYS A 262 -10.45 -9.75 -11.50
CA LYS A 262 -10.20 -9.85 -12.94
C LYS A 262 -11.28 -10.68 -13.62
N TYR A 263 -11.62 -11.84 -13.06
CA TYR A 263 -12.68 -12.70 -13.57
C TYR A 263 -14.04 -11.99 -13.59
N LEU A 264 -14.41 -11.33 -12.50
CA LEU A 264 -15.67 -10.57 -12.41
C LEU A 264 -15.75 -9.45 -13.45
N LEU A 265 -14.66 -8.70 -13.65
CA LEU A 265 -14.60 -7.64 -14.66
C LEU A 265 -14.71 -8.19 -16.09
N GLN A 266 -14.05 -9.31 -16.38
CA GLN A 266 -14.16 -9.99 -17.68
C GLN A 266 -15.57 -10.52 -17.93
N SER A 267 -16.19 -11.15 -16.92
CA SER A 267 -17.55 -11.70 -17.00
C SER A 267 -18.61 -10.61 -17.12
N ALA A 268 -18.39 -9.42 -16.53
CA ALA A 268 -19.31 -8.29 -16.61
C ALA A 268 -19.30 -7.62 -17.99
N GLY A 269 -18.34 -7.95 -18.87
CA GLY A 269 -18.17 -7.37 -20.20
C GLY A 269 -17.76 -5.90 -20.15
N THR A 270 -16.70 -5.54 -20.84
CA THR A 270 -16.13 -4.17 -20.85
C THR A 270 -17.03 -3.12 -21.46
N SER A 271 -18.20 -3.49 -22.05
CA SER A 271 -18.99 -2.58 -22.88
C SER A 271 -20.37 -2.19 -22.33
N ARG A 272 -21.03 -2.96 -21.48
CA ARG A 272 -22.38 -2.61 -20.95
C ARG A 272 -22.74 -3.41 -19.70
N PRO A 273 -22.58 -2.88 -18.48
CA PRO A 273 -22.90 -3.58 -17.21
C PRO A 273 -24.40 -3.91 -17.03
N HIS A 274 -25.30 -3.42 -17.86
CA HIS A 274 -26.74 -3.66 -17.79
C HIS A 274 -27.23 -4.89 -18.55
N LEU A 275 -26.34 -5.69 -19.14
CA LEU A 275 -26.71 -6.88 -19.91
C LEU A 275 -26.32 -8.20 -19.25
N LEU A 276 -26.03 -8.19 -17.94
CA LEU A 276 -25.88 -9.43 -17.18
C LEU A 276 -27.21 -10.17 -17.18
N SER A 277 -27.21 -11.42 -17.63
CA SER A 277 -28.43 -12.22 -17.63
C SER A 277 -28.85 -12.55 -16.18
N ALA A 278 -30.15 -12.67 -15.93
CA ALA A 278 -30.63 -13.11 -14.63
C ALA A 278 -30.03 -14.47 -14.19
N ALA A 279 -29.59 -15.29 -15.14
CA ALA A 279 -28.93 -16.59 -14.90
C ALA A 279 -27.47 -16.45 -14.40
N ASP A 280 -26.80 -15.33 -14.67
CA ASP A 280 -25.42 -15.09 -14.26
C ASP A 280 -25.33 -14.44 -12.87
N MET A 281 -26.42 -13.80 -12.41
CA MET A 281 -26.46 -13.09 -11.12
C MET A 281 -26.10 -13.97 -9.91
N PRO A 282 -26.62 -15.22 -9.79
CA PRO A 282 -26.25 -16.08 -8.66
C PRO A 282 -24.77 -16.45 -8.65
N LYS A 283 -24.17 -16.68 -9.83
CA LYS A 283 -22.76 -17.02 -10.00
C LYS A 283 -21.85 -15.86 -9.59
N LEU A 284 -22.17 -14.66 -10.08
CA LEU A 284 -21.45 -13.47 -9.74
C LEU A 284 -21.59 -13.14 -8.24
N ARG A 285 -22.77 -13.33 -7.66
CA ARG A 285 -22.99 -13.12 -6.23
C ARG A 285 -22.10 -14.04 -5.39
N ALA A 286 -22.01 -15.32 -5.73
CA ALA A 286 -21.11 -16.24 -5.02
C ALA A 286 -19.65 -15.80 -5.10
N MET A 287 -19.21 -15.26 -6.23
CA MET A 287 -17.85 -14.73 -6.39
C MET A 287 -17.63 -13.45 -5.55
N PHE A 288 -18.63 -12.57 -5.46
CA PHE A 288 -18.56 -11.39 -4.58
C PHE A 288 -18.51 -11.79 -3.10
N GLU A 289 -19.29 -12.79 -2.67
CA GLU A 289 -19.24 -13.30 -1.31
C GLU A 289 -17.86 -13.88 -0.94
N VAL A 290 -17.20 -14.55 -1.88
CA VAL A 290 -15.81 -15.00 -1.70
C VAL A 290 -14.87 -13.81 -1.61
N LEU A 291 -15.03 -12.81 -2.47
CA LEU A 291 -14.20 -11.61 -2.46
C LEU A 291 -14.27 -10.85 -1.12
N ASP A 292 -15.48 -10.70 -0.57
CA ASP A 292 -15.68 -10.07 0.73
C ASP A 292 -15.01 -10.90 1.85
N ARG A 293 -15.12 -12.23 1.81
CA ARG A 293 -14.41 -13.10 2.76
C ARG A 293 -12.89 -12.98 2.65
N VAL A 294 -12.33 -12.93 1.45
CA VAL A 294 -10.88 -12.70 1.27
C VAL A 294 -10.44 -11.40 1.95
N ARG A 295 -11.24 -10.35 1.79
CA ARG A 295 -10.98 -9.05 2.42
C ARG A 295 -11.08 -9.11 3.94
N ASP A 296 -12.09 -9.79 4.45
CA ASP A 296 -12.28 -9.98 5.89
C ASP A 296 -11.13 -10.81 6.48
N ASP A 297 -10.73 -11.92 5.85
CA ASP A 297 -9.61 -12.75 6.31
C ASP A 297 -8.28 -11.99 6.29
N ARG A 298 -8.05 -11.10 5.32
CA ARG A 298 -6.89 -10.20 5.32
C ARG A 298 -6.90 -9.23 6.50
N LEU A 299 -8.08 -8.74 6.90
CA LEU A 299 -8.24 -7.88 8.08
C LEU A 299 -8.03 -8.65 9.38
N LEU A 300 -8.48 -9.92 9.43
CA LEU A 300 -8.38 -10.80 10.59
C LEU A 300 -7.02 -11.52 10.70
N ALA A 301 -6.22 -11.56 9.63
CA ALA A 301 -4.89 -12.20 9.60
C ALA A 301 -3.90 -11.63 10.64
N GLU A 302 -4.27 -10.55 11.29
CA GLU A 302 -3.55 -9.93 12.40
C GLU A 302 -3.71 -10.67 13.74
N THR A 303 -4.66 -11.61 13.84
CA THR A 303 -4.87 -12.42 15.05
C THR A 303 -4.29 -13.82 14.87
N PRO A 304 -3.50 -14.36 15.83
CA PRO A 304 -2.87 -15.66 15.69
C PRO A 304 -3.84 -16.84 15.73
N VAL A 305 -5.13 -16.58 15.97
CA VAL A 305 -6.14 -17.60 16.18
C VAL A 305 -6.74 -18.04 14.83
N ASN A 306 -6.33 -19.21 14.35
CA ASN A 306 -6.98 -19.97 13.27
C ASN A 306 -6.81 -19.49 11.82
N ARG A 307 -5.65 -18.97 11.39
CA ARG A 307 -5.36 -18.72 9.97
C ARG A 307 -5.75 -19.91 9.08
N ARG A 308 -5.34 -21.13 9.46
CA ARG A 308 -5.62 -22.35 8.70
C ARG A 308 -7.12 -22.67 8.61
N HIS A 309 -7.86 -22.44 9.69
CA HIS A 309 -9.31 -22.64 9.69
C HIS A 309 -9.99 -21.60 8.77
N GLY A 310 -9.66 -20.33 8.90
CA GLY A 310 -10.15 -19.25 8.02
C GLY A 310 -9.86 -19.59 6.54
N LEU A 311 -8.61 -19.92 6.21
CA LEU A 311 -8.22 -20.35 4.87
C LEU A 311 -9.05 -21.55 4.37
N THR A 312 -9.27 -22.56 5.22
CA THR A 312 -10.06 -23.74 4.82
C THR A 312 -11.50 -23.36 4.47
N VAL A 313 -12.13 -22.51 5.28
CA VAL A 313 -13.49 -22.01 5.03
C VAL A 313 -13.53 -21.17 3.76
N LEU A 314 -12.56 -20.26 3.59
CA LEU A 314 -12.42 -19.40 2.42
C LEU A 314 -12.26 -20.23 1.14
N LEU A 315 -11.29 -21.15 1.12
CA LEU A 315 -10.99 -21.98 -0.06
C LEU A 315 -12.12 -22.94 -0.40
N THR A 316 -12.88 -23.43 0.60
CA THR A 316 -14.08 -24.23 0.37
C THR A 316 -15.17 -23.40 -0.31
N ALA A 317 -15.40 -22.16 0.16
CA ALA A 317 -16.34 -21.24 -0.47
C ALA A 317 -15.88 -20.86 -1.89
N ALA A 318 -14.57 -20.61 -2.07
CA ALA A 318 -13.98 -20.30 -3.38
C ALA A 318 -14.16 -21.47 -4.36
N GLN A 319 -13.93 -22.70 -3.94
CA GLN A 319 -14.14 -23.89 -4.78
C GLN A 319 -15.59 -23.99 -5.28
N ALA A 320 -16.56 -23.81 -4.38
CA ALA A 320 -17.97 -23.84 -4.75
C ALA A 320 -18.35 -22.73 -5.74
N ALA A 321 -17.87 -21.50 -5.49
CA ALA A 321 -18.11 -20.35 -6.35
C ALA A 321 -17.44 -20.51 -7.71
N PHE A 322 -16.20 -20.95 -7.77
CA PHE A 322 -15.45 -21.18 -9.00
C PHE A 322 -16.12 -22.22 -9.91
N ARG A 323 -16.54 -23.34 -9.32
CA ARG A 323 -17.28 -24.38 -10.05
C ARG A 323 -18.60 -23.86 -10.63
N SER A 324 -19.38 -23.14 -9.82
CA SER A 324 -20.67 -22.58 -10.25
C SER A 324 -20.51 -21.54 -11.34
N ALA A 325 -19.44 -20.75 -11.29
CA ALA A 325 -19.16 -19.68 -12.23
C ALA A 325 -18.45 -20.16 -13.51
N GLY A 326 -17.92 -21.39 -13.55
CA GLY A 326 -17.08 -21.85 -14.65
C GLY A 326 -15.76 -21.08 -14.70
N PHE A 327 -15.19 -20.80 -13.53
CA PHE A 327 -13.95 -20.03 -13.41
C PHE A 327 -12.81 -20.71 -14.16
N ALA A 328 -12.33 -20.03 -15.19
CA ALA A 328 -11.13 -20.39 -15.91
C ALA A 328 -10.36 -19.07 -16.12
N PRO A 329 -9.32 -18.79 -15.32
CA PRO A 329 -8.46 -17.66 -15.61
C PRO A 329 -7.87 -17.83 -17.01
N SER A 330 -8.08 -16.84 -17.87
CA SER A 330 -7.55 -16.86 -19.23
C SER A 330 -6.04 -17.07 -19.16
N ARG A 331 -5.56 -18.19 -19.68
CA ARG A 331 -4.16 -18.33 -20.06
C ARG A 331 -3.97 -17.34 -21.20
N ASP A 332 -3.44 -16.17 -20.91
CA ASP A 332 -3.02 -15.26 -21.96
C ASP A 332 -2.02 -16.03 -22.84
N GLN A 333 -2.41 -16.23 -24.12
CA GLN A 333 -1.60 -16.83 -25.17
C GLN A 333 -0.40 -15.96 -25.49
#